data_7b984520ac8ba9511d99eb9a724a0b1a
#
_entry.id   7b984520ac8ba9511d99eb9a724a0b1a
#
_cell.length_a   1.000
_cell.length_b   1.000
_cell.length_c   1.000
_cell.angle_alpha   90.00
_cell.angle_beta   90.00
_cell.angle_gamma   90.00
#
_symmetry.space_group_name_H-M   'P 1'
#
loop_
_entity.id
_entity.type
_entity.pdbx_description
1 polymer ?
#
loop_
_entity_poly.entity_id
_entity_poly.type
_entity_poly.pdbx_seq_one_letter_code
_entity_poly.pdbx_strand_id
1 'polypeptide(L)'
;MKHDIYSTEGLYKIIRKEELSSTVSRHVIYAPLIAAKAKAGHFVILRAREGGERIPVTLVDWSPENGTVTVIIQAIGKSTTEMNAFKTGESFSDVAGPLGTPVEIKNYGTVLGVGGGVGIAELYPIARAFKEAGNRIISILGARNKDLLILEKEMAGLSDKVLVTTDDGSSGKKGLVTDAMKELYAAGEKLDAVFTIGPIIMMKFVAETSRPHGTPTFASLNPVMLDGTGMCGGCRVEVGGKPRFACVEGPMFDAHLTNFDLLLKRTAAYRENEKESLERYARDHQCRIGLH
;
A
#
# COMPACT_ATOMS: atom_id res chain seq x y z
N MET A 1 -13.77 28.30 -4.81
CA MET A 1 -13.57 28.33 -6.27
C MET A 1 -14.07 27.00 -6.83
N LYS A 2 -15.01 27.00 -7.77
CA LYS A 2 -15.35 25.76 -8.49
C LYS A 2 -14.18 25.45 -9.40
N HIS A 3 -13.37 24.45 -9.07
CA HIS A 3 -12.36 23.95 -9.98
C HIS A 3 -13.05 23.44 -11.23
N ASP A 4 -12.62 23.92 -12.40
CA ASP A 4 -13.02 23.33 -13.66
C ASP A 4 -12.43 21.91 -13.73
N ILE A 5 -13.24 20.90 -13.45
CA ILE A 5 -12.83 19.50 -13.40
C ILE A 5 -12.36 18.95 -14.77
N TYR A 6 -12.54 19.72 -15.84
CA TYR A 6 -12.10 19.40 -17.20
C TYR A 6 -10.80 20.13 -17.60
N SER A 7 -10.29 21.05 -16.75
CA SER A 7 -9.01 21.68 -16.99
C SER A 7 -7.87 20.67 -16.82
N THR A 8 -7.00 20.58 -17.82
CA THR A 8 -5.77 19.76 -17.76
C THR A 8 -4.59 20.53 -17.21
N GLU A 9 -4.75 21.83 -16.96
CA GLU A 9 -3.69 22.69 -16.43
C GLU A 9 -3.33 22.28 -15.00
N GLY A 10 -2.07 21.98 -14.77
CA GLY A 10 -1.55 21.52 -13.48
C GLY A 10 -1.97 20.09 -13.10
N LEU A 11 -2.58 19.32 -14.01
CA LEU A 11 -2.97 17.94 -13.75
C LEU A 11 -1.74 17.11 -13.38
N TYR A 12 -1.91 16.24 -12.35
CA TYR A 12 -0.90 15.37 -11.77
C TYR A 12 0.30 16.10 -11.14
N LYS A 13 0.16 17.41 -10.88
CA LYS A 13 1.17 18.22 -10.19
C LYS A 13 1.26 17.81 -8.72
N ILE A 14 2.49 17.66 -8.22
CA ILE A 14 2.77 17.46 -6.80
C ILE A 14 2.58 18.78 -6.08
N ILE A 15 1.52 18.88 -5.30
CA ILE A 15 1.17 20.09 -4.53
C ILE A 15 2.00 20.19 -3.25
N ARG A 16 2.28 19.03 -2.65
CA ARG A 16 3.10 18.91 -1.44
C ARG A 16 3.84 17.58 -1.44
N LYS A 17 5.09 17.64 -1.00
CA LYS A 17 5.91 16.45 -0.71
C LYS A 17 6.38 16.53 0.74
N GLU A 18 6.44 15.37 1.40
CA GLU A 18 6.95 15.21 2.75
C GLU A 18 7.78 13.93 2.83
N GLU A 19 8.98 14.02 3.38
CA GLU A 19 9.84 12.85 3.61
C GLU A 19 9.45 12.22 4.96
N LEU A 20 8.98 10.96 4.92
CA LEU A 20 8.61 10.21 6.12
C LEU A 20 9.80 9.41 6.67
N SER A 21 10.71 9.02 5.79
CA SER A 21 12.01 8.40 6.13
C SER A 21 12.99 8.63 4.98
N SER A 22 14.23 8.14 5.12
CA SER A 22 15.25 8.25 4.06
C SER A 22 14.85 7.62 2.72
N THR A 23 13.88 6.71 2.71
CA THR A 23 13.43 5.99 1.51
C THR A 23 11.93 6.12 1.23
N VAL A 24 11.16 6.77 2.10
CA VAL A 24 9.70 6.85 1.98
C VAL A 24 9.25 8.30 1.95
N SER A 25 8.49 8.66 0.93
CA SER A 25 7.90 10.01 0.80
C SER A 25 6.40 9.96 0.61
N ARG A 26 5.72 10.95 1.17
CA ARG A 26 4.30 11.25 0.97
C ARG A 26 4.17 12.31 -0.12
N HIS A 27 3.34 12.07 -1.12
CA HIS A 27 3.06 13.01 -2.20
C HIS A 27 1.58 13.34 -2.24
N VAL A 28 1.24 14.62 -2.20
CA VAL A 28 -0.11 15.14 -2.46
C VAL A 28 -0.15 15.60 -3.91
N ILE A 29 -1.02 14.99 -4.71
CA ILE A 29 -1.07 15.14 -6.17
C ILE A 29 -2.42 15.75 -6.55
N TYR A 30 -2.43 16.75 -7.43
CA TYR A 30 -3.66 17.31 -7.99
C TYR A 30 -4.23 16.36 -9.03
N ALA A 31 -5.35 15.71 -8.71
CA ALA A 31 -6.03 14.73 -9.54
C ALA A 31 -7.55 14.73 -9.24
N PRO A 32 -8.29 15.78 -9.63
CA PRO A 32 -9.65 16.04 -9.15
C PRO A 32 -10.64 14.95 -9.53
N LEU A 33 -10.54 14.37 -10.73
CA LEU A 33 -11.44 13.28 -11.17
C LEU A 33 -11.23 12.00 -10.34
N ILE A 34 -9.99 11.75 -9.91
CA ILE A 34 -9.65 10.61 -9.06
C ILE A 34 -10.14 10.88 -7.64
N ALA A 35 -9.84 12.08 -7.10
CA ALA A 35 -10.23 12.47 -5.75
C ALA A 35 -11.75 12.38 -5.53
N ALA A 36 -12.54 12.78 -6.53
CA ALA A 36 -14.00 12.75 -6.47
C ALA A 36 -14.61 11.33 -6.35
N LYS A 37 -13.86 10.30 -6.72
CA LYS A 37 -14.32 8.90 -6.75
C LYS A 37 -13.51 7.97 -5.84
N ALA A 38 -12.47 8.46 -5.20
CA ALA A 38 -11.60 7.69 -4.32
C ALA A 38 -12.36 7.11 -3.13
N LYS A 39 -12.00 5.88 -2.74
CA LYS A 39 -12.51 5.16 -1.57
C LYS A 39 -11.39 4.33 -0.96
N ALA A 40 -11.55 3.90 0.29
CA ALA A 40 -10.60 3.02 0.96
C ALA A 40 -10.40 1.70 0.19
N GLY A 41 -9.14 1.33 -0.03
CA GLY A 41 -8.76 0.16 -0.83
C GLY A 41 -8.53 0.43 -2.31
N HIS A 42 -8.87 1.62 -2.82
CA HIS A 42 -8.50 2.03 -4.17
C HIS A 42 -7.00 2.34 -4.27
N PHE A 43 -6.45 2.16 -5.46
CA PHE A 43 -5.09 2.53 -5.83
C PHE A 43 -5.08 3.34 -7.13
N VAL A 44 -3.93 3.86 -7.48
CA VAL A 44 -3.65 4.49 -8.78
C VAL A 44 -2.45 3.83 -9.42
N ILE A 45 -2.33 3.92 -10.73
CA ILE A 45 -1.09 3.63 -11.43
C ILE A 45 -0.41 4.95 -11.77
N LEU A 46 0.80 5.13 -11.26
CA LEU A 46 1.65 6.29 -11.53
C LEU A 46 2.66 5.96 -12.62
N ARG A 47 2.95 6.94 -13.46
CA ARG A 47 4.07 6.94 -14.40
C ARG A 47 4.86 8.22 -14.22
N ALA A 48 6.15 8.08 -13.85
CA ALA A 48 7.00 9.23 -13.57
C ALA A 48 7.17 10.12 -14.81
N ARG A 49 7.60 9.54 -15.92
CA ARG A 49 7.89 10.24 -17.19
C ARG A 49 7.35 9.45 -18.37
N GLU A 50 7.22 10.10 -19.50
CA GLU A 50 6.86 9.42 -20.75
C GLU A 50 7.84 8.28 -21.04
N GLY A 51 7.32 7.11 -21.45
CA GLY A 51 8.11 5.88 -21.61
C GLY A 51 8.55 5.20 -20.30
N GLY A 52 8.22 5.78 -19.14
CA GLY A 52 8.49 5.19 -17.82
C GLY A 52 7.58 4.02 -17.48
N GLU A 53 7.99 3.24 -16.47
CA GLU A 53 7.21 2.12 -15.95
C GLU A 53 5.94 2.61 -15.25
N ARG A 54 4.92 1.77 -15.26
CA ARG A 54 3.62 1.98 -14.61
C ARG A 54 3.63 1.28 -13.26
N ILE A 55 3.53 2.05 -12.18
CA ILE A 55 3.67 1.56 -10.81
C ILE A 55 2.34 1.72 -10.07
N PRO A 56 1.73 0.64 -9.56
CA PRO A 56 0.55 0.72 -8.70
C PRO A 56 0.93 1.25 -7.33
N VAL A 57 0.18 2.25 -6.86
CA VAL A 57 0.36 2.85 -5.53
C VAL A 57 -1.00 3.12 -4.91
N THR A 58 -1.18 2.72 -3.66
CA THR A 58 -2.46 2.87 -2.95
C THR A 58 -2.76 4.34 -2.65
N LEU A 59 -4.05 4.70 -2.74
CA LEU A 59 -4.57 5.98 -2.27
C LEU A 59 -4.65 5.96 -0.74
N VAL A 60 -3.78 6.76 -0.10
CA VAL A 60 -3.69 6.86 1.37
C VAL A 60 -4.70 7.86 1.93
N ASP A 61 -4.93 8.91 1.17
CA ASP A 61 -5.92 9.95 1.50
C ASP A 61 -6.37 10.68 0.24
N TRP A 62 -7.50 11.40 0.33
CA TRP A 62 -8.04 12.19 -0.78
C TRP A 62 -8.92 13.32 -0.27
N SER A 63 -8.97 14.41 -1.03
CA SER A 63 -9.85 15.56 -0.78
C SER A 63 -10.57 15.93 -2.08
N PRO A 64 -11.86 15.56 -2.23
CA PRO A 64 -12.67 15.98 -3.37
C PRO A 64 -12.76 17.49 -3.51
N GLU A 65 -12.82 18.22 -2.39
CA GLU A 65 -12.92 19.69 -2.34
C GLU A 65 -11.69 20.37 -2.92
N ASN A 66 -10.50 19.84 -2.60
CA ASN A 66 -9.22 20.37 -3.09
C ASN A 66 -8.77 19.72 -4.40
N GLY A 67 -9.48 18.69 -4.87
CA GLY A 67 -9.12 17.91 -6.07
C GLY A 67 -7.80 17.16 -5.90
N THR A 68 -7.44 16.73 -4.69
CA THR A 68 -6.15 16.12 -4.42
C THR A 68 -6.26 14.67 -3.95
N VAL A 69 -5.26 13.88 -4.29
CA VAL A 69 -5.04 12.54 -3.76
C VAL A 69 -3.66 12.46 -3.10
N THR A 70 -3.54 11.64 -2.08
CA THR A 70 -2.28 11.41 -1.37
C THR A 70 -1.83 9.97 -1.59
N VAL A 71 -0.57 9.81 -1.95
CA VAL A 71 0.11 8.52 -2.05
C VAL A 71 1.39 8.53 -1.21
N ILE A 72 1.81 7.35 -0.75
CA ILE A 72 3.09 7.17 -0.07
C ILE A 72 3.90 6.18 -0.91
N ILE A 73 5.11 6.58 -1.27
CA ILE A 73 5.99 5.83 -2.17
C ILE A 73 7.25 5.46 -1.41
N GLN A 74 7.63 4.17 -1.44
CA GLN A 74 8.92 3.70 -0.95
C GLN A 74 9.87 3.48 -2.14
N ALA A 75 11.04 4.07 -2.09
CA ALA A 75 12.11 3.89 -3.07
C ALA A 75 12.74 2.50 -2.91
N ILE A 76 12.27 1.53 -3.70
CA ILE A 76 12.77 0.15 -3.69
C ILE A 76 13.48 -0.17 -5.01
N GLY A 77 12.85 0.19 -6.14
CA GLY A 77 13.36 -0.04 -7.49
C GLY A 77 13.64 1.28 -8.20
N LYS A 78 14.09 1.20 -9.47
CA LYS A 78 14.41 2.35 -10.31
C LYS A 78 13.27 3.37 -10.34
N SER A 79 12.07 2.96 -10.71
CA SER A 79 10.94 3.86 -10.94
C SER A 79 10.44 4.53 -9.67
N THR A 80 10.38 3.81 -8.55
CA THR A 80 10.01 4.39 -7.26
C THR A 80 11.10 5.31 -6.70
N THR A 81 12.37 5.06 -6.99
CA THR A 81 13.49 5.97 -6.66
C THR A 81 13.37 7.25 -7.47
N GLU A 82 13.09 7.17 -8.77
CA GLU A 82 12.85 8.34 -9.63
C GLU A 82 11.63 9.15 -9.14
N MET A 83 10.52 8.51 -8.81
CA MET A 83 9.31 9.16 -8.27
C MET A 83 9.60 9.89 -6.96
N ASN A 84 10.39 9.27 -6.07
CA ASN A 84 10.78 9.89 -4.80
C ASN A 84 11.76 11.07 -4.97
N ALA A 85 12.45 11.17 -6.09
CA ALA A 85 13.30 12.31 -6.39
C ALA A 85 12.51 13.58 -6.83
N PHE A 86 11.26 13.43 -7.23
CA PHE A 86 10.40 14.54 -7.62
C PHE A 86 10.19 15.53 -6.48
N LYS A 87 10.08 16.81 -6.83
CA LYS A 87 9.87 17.92 -5.91
C LYS A 87 8.44 18.45 -6.01
N THR A 88 8.04 19.20 -5.00
CA THR A 88 6.82 20.02 -5.08
C THR A 88 6.88 20.94 -6.30
N GLY A 89 5.81 20.96 -7.08
CA GLY A 89 5.69 21.71 -8.32
C GLY A 89 5.98 20.89 -9.59
N GLU A 90 6.66 19.74 -9.49
CA GLU A 90 6.80 18.80 -10.61
C GLU A 90 5.53 17.97 -10.79
N SER A 91 5.37 17.33 -11.95
CA SER A 91 4.19 16.52 -12.28
C SER A 91 4.57 15.12 -12.70
N PHE A 92 3.74 14.16 -12.33
CA PHE A 92 3.77 12.84 -12.95
C PHE A 92 3.27 12.95 -14.40
N SER A 93 3.81 12.14 -15.30
CA SER A 93 3.36 12.15 -16.70
C SER A 93 1.97 11.54 -16.86
N ASP A 94 1.60 10.64 -15.95
CA ASP A 94 0.31 9.97 -15.97
C ASP A 94 -0.10 9.45 -14.59
N VAL A 95 -1.40 9.56 -14.27
CA VAL A 95 -2.02 9.00 -13.07
C VAL A 95 -3.36 8.39 -13.47
N ALA A 96 -3.40 7.09 -13.57
CA ALA A 96 -4.63 6.35 -13.90
C ALA A 96 -5.34 5.88 -12.63
N GLY A 97 -6.62 6.19 -12.49
CA GLY A 97 -7.41 5.77 -11.34
C GLY A 97 -8.74 6.53 -11.14
N PRO A 98 -9.46 6.29 -10.03
CA PRO A 98 -9.14 5.26 -9.04
C PRO A 98 -9.35 3.87 -9.63
N LEU A 99 -8.51 2.91 -9.25
CA LEU A 99 -8.52 1.53 -9.72
C LEU A 99 -8.80 0.56 -8.58
N GLY A 100 -9.14 -0.67 -8.94
CA GLY A 100 -9.50 -1.72 -8.00
C GLY A 100 -10.95 -1.64 -7.51
N THR A 101 -11.32 -2.62 -6.72
CA THR A 101 -12.59 -2.66 -6.00
C THR A 101 -12.36 -2.13 -4.58
N PRO A 102 -13.12 -1.13 -4.12
CA PRO A 102 -12.98 -0.61 -2.76
C PRO A 102 -13.30 -1.68 -1.73
N VAL A 103 -12.70 -1.57 -0.55
CA VAL A 103 -13.00 -2.48 0.56
C VAL A 103 -14.46 -2.30 1.00
N GLU A 104 -15.17 -3.41 1.17
CA GLU A 104 -16.52 -3.40 1.74
C GLU A 104 -16.45 -3.02 3.22
N ILE A 105 -16.89 -1.81 3.56
CA ILE A 105 -16.88 -1.30 4.92
C ILE A 105 -18.19 -1.65 5.61
N LYS A 106 -18.09 -2.41 6.70
CA LYS A 106 -19.22 -2.76 7.57
C LYS A 106 -18.77 -2.88 9.02
N ASN A 107 -19.71 -2.93 9.94
CA ASN A 107 -19.40 -3.18 11.34
C ASN A 107 -19.22 -4.70 11.55
N TYR A 108 -17.97 -5.12 11.75
CA TYR A 108 -17.61 -6.48 12.14
C TYR A 108 -17.60 -6.67 13.66
N GLY A 109 -17.38 -5.58 14.42
CA GLY A 109 -17.07 -5.58 15.84
C GLY A 109 -15.62 -5.17 16.09
N THR A 110 -14.73 -6.10 16.38
CA THR A 110 -13.29 -5.82 16.53
C THR A 110 -12.53 -6.20 15.27
N VAL A 111 -11.94 -5.20 14.61
CA VAL A 111 -11.11 -5.37 13.40
C VAL A 111 -9.64 -5.25 13.78
N LEU A 112 -8.86 -6.27 13.41
CA LEU A 112 -7.41 -6.22 13.47
C LEU A 112 -6.83 -5.79 12.11
N GLY A 113 -6.12 -4.68 12.10
CA GLY A 113 -5.29 -4.26 10.96
C GLY A 113 -3.84 -4.68 11.17
N VAL A 114 -3.23 -5.34 10.20
CA VAL A 114 -1.81 -5.75 10.23
C VAL A 114 -1.09 -5.14 9.04
N GLY A 115 -0.27 -4.14 9.31
CA GLY A 115 0.52 -3.42 8.30
C GLY A 115 2.01 -3.71 8.39
N GLY A 116 2.66 -4.01 7.27
CA GLY A 116 4.10 -4.25 7.19
C GLY A 116 4.83 -3.29 6.26
N GLY A 117 5.83 -2.57 6.78
CA GLY A 117 6.59 -1.58 6.00
C GLY A 117 5.67 -0.52 5.39
N VAL A 118 5.79 -0.27 4.07
CA VAL A 118 4.91 0.68 3.36
C VAL A 118 3.43 0.27 3.37
N GLY A 119 3.11 -1.00 3.60
CA GLY A 119 1.74 -1.48 3.74
C GLY A 119 0.98 -0.86 4.91
N ILE A 120 1.67 -0.24 5.88
CA ILE A 120 1.04 0.56 6.94
C ILE A 120 0.29 1.75 6.32
N ALA A 121 0.85 2.37 5.28
CA ALA A 121 0.21 3.48 4.56
C ALA A 121 -1.08 3.05 3.87
N GLU A 122 -1.11 1.83 3.33
CA GLU A 122 -2.30 1.27 2.68
C GLU A 122 -3.36 0.87 3.70
N LEU A 123 -2.93 0.40 4.88
CA LEU A 123 -3.83 0.04 5.98
C LEU A 123 -4.56 1.27 6.56
N TYR A 124 -3.92 2.44 6.58
CA TYR A 124 -4.44 3.65 7.22
C TYR A 124 -5.85 4.06 6.74
N PRO A 125 -6.12 4.24 5.42
CA PRO A 125 -7.46 4.62 4.96
C PRO A 125 -8.51 3.53 5.23
N ILE A 126 -8.13 2.27 5.24
CA ILE A 126 -9.01 1.13 5.53
C ILE A 126 -9.40 1.12 7.01
N ALA A 127 -8.41 1.26 7.90
CA ALA A 127 -8.63 1.32 9.35
C ALA A 127 -9.49 2.54 9.72
N ARG A 128 -9.26 3.71 9.09
CA ARG A 128 -10.09 4.91 9.26
C ARG A 128 -11.54 4.64 8.88
N ALA A 129 -11.78 4.06 7.71
CA ALA A 129 -13.13 3.77 7.24
C ALA A 129 -13.86 2.77 8.15
N PHE A 130 -13.16 1.75 8.66
CA PHE A 130 -13.74 0.83 9.64
C PHE A 130 -14.03 1.50 10.99
N LYS A 131 -13.17 2.41 11.46
CA LYS A 131 -13.40 3.20 12.68
C LYS A 131 -14.65 4.06 12.52
N GLU A 132 -14.79 4.75 11.41
CA GLU A 132 -15.96 5.57 11.07
C GLU A 132 -17.26 4.73 11.00
N ALA A 133 -17.16 3.45 10.62
CA ALA A 133 -18.28 2.50 10.61
C ALA A 133 -18.58 1.88 11.99
N GLY A 134 -17.94 2.37 13.07
CA GLY A 134 -18.20 1.96 14.45
C GLY A 134 -17.48 0.69 14.89
N ASN A 135 -16.44 0.25 14.18
CA ASN A 135 -15.62 -0.87 14.63
C ASN A 135 -14.62 -0.44 15.72
N ARG A 136 -14.30 -1.34 16.61
CA ARG A 136 -13.10 -1.26 17.45
C ARG A 136 -11.88 -1.66 16.61
N ILE A 137 -10.86 -0.82 16.60
CA ILE A 137 -9.67 -1.02 15.76
C ILE A 137 -8.49 -1.41 16.64
N ILE A 138 -7.90 -2.55 16.35
CA ILE A 138 -6.56 -2.94 16.84
C ILE A 138 -5.62 -2.92 15.65
N SER A 139 -4.45 -2.31 15.78
CA SER A 139 -3.45 -2.25 14.72
C SER A 139 -2.14 -2.88 15.17
N ILE A 140 -1.57 -3.74 14.33
CA ILE A 140 -0.20 -4.23 14.45
C ILE A 140 0.61 -3.62 13.32
N LEU A 141 1.63 -2.84 13.68
CA LEU A 141 2.54 -2.18 12.76
C LEU A 141 3.89 -2.88 12.79
N GLY A 142 4.32 -3.45 11.68
CA GLY A 142 5.57 -4.19 11.56
C GLY A 142 6.55 -3.52 10.61
N ALA A 143 7.83 -3.50 10.98
CA ALA A 143 8.91 -3.05 10.12
C ALA A 143 10.20 -3.81 10.43
N ARG A 144 11.22 -3.76 9.54
CA ARG A 144 12.54 -4.31 9.84
C ARG A 144 13.22 -3.56 10.98
N ASN A 145 13.06 -2.24 11.01
CA ASN A 145 13.59 -1.33 12.02
C ASN A 145 12.71 -0.09 12.15
N LYS A 146 12.99 0.74 13.16
CA LYS A 146 12.26 1.97 13.45
C LYS A 146 12.23 2.98 12.28
N ASP A 147 13.28 3.04 11.45
CA ASP A 147 13.39 4.01 10.37
C ASP A 147 12.43 3.70 9.20
N LEU A 148 11.93 2.46 9.13
CA LEU A 148 10.91 2.01 8.18
C LEU A 148 9.49 1.99 8.77
N LEU A 149 9.34 2.38 10.04
CA LEU A 149 8.06 2.49 10.69
C LEU A 149 7.46 3.86 10.37
N ILE A 150 6.37 3.87 9.60
CA ILE A 150 5.70 5.08 9.14
C ILE A 150 4.29 5.19 9.73
N LEU A 151 3.73 6.39 9.78
CA LEU A 151 2.35 6.67 10.21
C LEU A 151 1.98 6.14 11.60
N GLU A 152 2.94 5.92 12.48
CA GLU A 152 2.68 5.40 13.83
C GLU A 152 1.74 6.32 14.61
N LYS A 153 1.94 7.64 14.53
CA LYS A 153 1.10 8.63 15.21
C LYS A 153 -0.31 8.68 14.64
N GLU A 154 -0.42 8.65 13.33
CA GLU A 154 -1.70 8.65 12.62
C GLU A 154 -2.50 7.38 12.95
N MET A 155 -1.84 6.23 12.94
CA MET A 155 -2.46 4.96 13.32
C MET A 155 -2.86 4.93 14.80
N ALA A 156 -2.04 5.49 15.69
CA ALA A 156 -2.37 5.61 17.12
C ALA A 156 -3.57 6.54 17.36
N GLY A 157 -3.73 7.57 16.55
CA GLY A 157 -4.86 8.50 16.66
C GLY A 157 -6.21 7.90 16.28
N LEU A 158 -6.25 6.81 15.50
CA LEU A 158 -7.49 6.18 15.06
C LEU A 158 -7.75 4.80 15.69
N SER A 159 -6.71 4.13 16.17
CA SER A 159 -6.81 2.77 16.72
C SER A 159 -7.06 2.79 18.23
N ASP A 160 -7.90 1.87 18.71
CA ASP A 160 -8.14 1.67 20.14
C ASP A 160 -6.94 0.99 20.83
N LYS A 161 -6.12 0.28 20.04
CA LYS A 161 -4.88 -0.35 20.50
C LYS A 161 -3.90 -0.44 19.32
N VAL A 162 -2.65 -0.04 19.56
CA VAL A 162 -1.56 -0.20 18.60
C VAL A 162 -0.47 -1.07 19.21
N LEU A 163 -0.02 -2.05 18.46
CA LEU A 163 1.14 -2.88 18.76
C LEU A 163 2.19 -2.64 17.68
N VAL A 164 3.42 -2.39 18.10
CA VAL A 164 4.55 -2.18 17.19
C VAL A 164 5.53 -3.33 17.33
N THR A 165 5.97 -3.87 16.19
CA THR A 165 7.02 -4.89 16.14
C THR A 165 8.12 -4.47 15.17
N THR A 166 9.39 -4.69 15.54
CA THR A 166 10.50 -4.55 14.62
C THR A 166 11.39 -5.79 14.67
N ASP A 167 11.90 -6.20 13.51
CA ASP A 167 12.73 -7.43 13.41
C ASP A 167 13.99 -7.30 14.27
N ASP A 168 14.59 -6.11 14.32
CA ASP A 168 15.80 -5.82 15.09
C ASP A 168 15.56 -5.41 16.56
N GLY A 169 14.30 -5.08 16.92
CA GLY A 169 13.93 -4.60 18.26
C GLY A 169 14.21 -3.11 18.49
N SER A 170 14.44 -2.32 17.45
CA SER A 170 14.72 -0.88 17.54
C SER A 170 13.51 -0.03 17.93
N SER A 171 12.29 -0.55 17.76
CA SER A 171 11.03 0.05 18.25
C SER A 171 10.02 -1.03 18.58
N GLY A 172 9.20 -0.78 19.60
CA GLY A 172 8.18 -1.71 20.05
C GLY A 172 8.78 -3.05 20.53
N LYS A 173 8.09 -4.14 20.21
CA LYS A 173 8.55 -5.49 20.53
C LYS A 173 9.44 -6.04 19.43
N LYS A 174 10.58 -6.65 19.80
CA LYS A 174 11.39 -7.43 18.85
C LYS A 174 10.63 -8.68 18.42
N GLY A 175 10.44 -8.87 17.13
CA GLY A 175 9.76 -10.03 16.55
C GLY A 175 8.89 -9.67 15.37
N LEU A 176 8.07 -10.62 14.94
CA LEU A 176 7.20 -10.52 13.79
C LEU A 176 5.79 -10.06 14.18
N VAL A 177 5.05 -9.51 13.23
CA VAL A 177 3.62 -9.14 13.41
C VAL A 177 2.76 -10.34 13.86
N THR A 178 3.11 -11.54 13.41
CA THR A 178 2.45 -12.78 13.81
C THR A 178 2.65 -13.15 15.27
N ASP A 179 3.77 -12.74 15.87
CA ASP A 179 4.00 -12.99 17.30
C ASP A 179 3.07 -12.10 18.15
N ALA A 180 2.95 -10.83 17.79
CA ALA A 180 1.99 -9.93 18.42
C ALA A 180 0.53 -10.40 18.22
N MET A 181 0.21 -10.94 17.04
CA MET A 181 -1.12 -11.49 16.75
C MET A 181 -1.42 -12.73 17.59
N LYS A 182 -0.46 -13.66 17.74
CA LYS A 182 -0.61 -14.84 18.62
C LYS A 182 -0.83 -14.43 20.07
N GLU A 183 -0.15 -13.38 20.54
CA GLU A 183 -0.37 -12.85 21.90
C GLU A 183 -1.77 -12.28 22.10
N LEU A 184 -2.34 -11.60 21.09
CA LEU A 184 -3.72 -11.14 21.16
C LEU A 184 -4.67 -12.32 21.31
N TYR A 185 -4.53 -13.37 20.51
CA TYR A 185 -5.35 -14.57 20.64
C TYR A 185 -5.16 -15.30 21.99
N ALA A 186 -3.90 -15.43 22.44
CA ALA A 186 -3.59 -16.06 23.73
C ALA A 186 -4.16 -15.27 24.93
N ALA A 187 -4.26 -13.94 24.81
CA ALA A 187 -4.90 -13.07 25.79
C ALA A 187 -6.43 -13.12 25.75
N GLY A 188 -7.02 -13.93 24.88
CA GLY A 188 -8.48 -14.03 24.72
C GLY A 188 -9.10 -12.86 23.96
N GLU A 189 -8.30 -12.07 23.23
CA GLU A 189 -8.84 -10.96 22.43
C GLU A 189 -9.71 -11.51 21.30
N LYS A 190 -10.99 -11.12 21.28
CA LYS A 190 -11.90 -11.49 20.21
C LYS A 190 -11.66 -10.64 18.99
N LEU A 191 -11.20 -11.25 17.90
CA LEU A 191 -11.00 -10.62 16.62
C LEU A 191 -12.09 -11.09 15.64
N ASP A 192 -12.91 -10.17 15.16
CA ASP A 192 -14.05 -10.48 14.28
C ASP A 192 -13.67 -10.41 12.79
N ALA A 193 -12.59 -9.68 12.45
CA ALA A 193 -11.98 -9.69 11.11
C ALA A 193 -10.51 -9.24 11.18
N VAL A 194 -9.70 -9.72 10.23
CA VAL A 194 -8.30 -9.32 10.06
C VAL A 194 -8.10 -8.76 8.65
N PHE A 195 -7.44 -7.62 8.54
CA PHE A 195 -7.00 -7.02 7.28
C PHE A 195 -5.48 -6.91 7.30
N THR A 196 -4.81 -7.53 6.33
CA THR A 196 -3.34 -7.56 6.29
C THR A 196 -2.81 -7.00 4.98
N ILE A 197 -1.80 -6.12 5.08
CA ILE A 197 -1.21 -5.41 3.97
C ILE A 197 0.30 -5.27 4.17
N GLY A 198 1.08 -5.74 3.20
CA GLY A 198 2.53 -5.67 3.27
C GLY A 198 3.23 -6.75 2.42
N PRO A 199 4.43 -7.19 2.82
CA PRO A 199 5.12 -8.25 2.10
C PRO A 199 4.28 -9.52 1.97
N ILE A 200 4.31 -10.16 0.81
CA ILE A 200 3.49 -11.35 0.51
C ILE A 200 3.68 -12.46 1.55
N ILE A 201 4.94 -12.67 1.97
CA ILE A 201 5.26 -13.68 2.98
C ILE A 201 4.64 -13.35 4.35
N MET A 202 4.60 -12.06 4.73
CA MET A 202 3.93 -11.61 5.95
C MET A 202 2.42 -11.88 5.88
N MET A 203 1.77 -11.52 4.80
CA MET A 203 0.34 -11.74 4.60
C MET A 203 -0.02 -13.23 4.63
N LYS A 204 0.83 -14.09 4.05
CA LYS A 204 0.69 -15.55 4.14
C LYS A 204 0.68 -16.02 5.60
N PHE A 205 1.67 -15.63 6.39
CA PHE A 205 1.77 -16.05 7.79
C PHE A 205 0.68 -15.44 8.68
N VAL A 206 0.20 -14.23 8.40
CA VAL A 206 -0.96 -13.65 9.08
C VAL A 206 -2.21 -14.51 8.82
N ALA A 207 -2.44 -14.92 7.56
CA ALA A 207 -3.55 -15.81 7.21
C ALA A 207 -3.43 -17.19 7.88
N GLU A 208 -2.24 -17.76 7.93
CA GLU A 208 -1.99 -19.02 8.64
C GLU A 208 -2.22 -18.89 10.15
N THR A 209 -1.88 -17.75 10.75
CA THR A 209 -2.07 -17.50 12.18
C THR A 209 -3.55 -17.33 12.55
N SER A 210 -4.36 -16.69 11.70
CA SER A 210 -5.79 -16.48 11.94
C SER A 210 -6.65 -17.72 11.67
N ARG A 211 -6.20 -18.60 10.77
CA ARG A 211 -6.95 -19.77 10.30
C ARG A 211 -7.45 -20.70 11.43
N PRO A 212 -6.62 -21.11 12.42
CA PRO A 212 -7.09 -21.95 13.53
C PRO A 212 -8.18 -21.33 14.39
N HIS A 213 -8.27 -20.00 14.37
CA HIS A 213 -9.26 -19.24 15.14
C HIS A 213 -10.56 -18.97 14.35
N GLY A 214 -10.61 -19.38 13.08
CA GLY A 214 -11.75 -19.15 12.20
C GLY A 214 -12.03 -17.66 11.92
N THR A 215 -11.06 -16.76 12.18
CA THR A 215 -11.25 -15.32 11.98
C THR A 215 -11.16 -14.98 10.50
N PRO A 216 -12.20 -14.41 9.88
CA PRO A 216 -12.15 -13.95 8.49
C PRO A 216 -10.94 -13.04 8.27
N THR A 217 -10.12 -13.37 7.28
CA THR A 217 -8.86 -12.66 7.02
C THR A 217 -8.77 -12.24 5.57
N PHE A 218 -8.48 -10.97 5.34
CA PHE A 218 -8.38 -10.35 4.03
C PHE A 218 -6.98 -9.80 3.81
N ALA A 219 -6.41 -10.03 2.62
CA ALA A 219 -5.09 -9.54 2.24
C ALA A 219 -5.17 -8.64 1.01
N SER A 220 -4.51 -7.48 1.05
CA SER A 220 -4.33 -6.63 -0.13
C SER A 220 -3.15 -7.16 -0.94
N LEU A 221 -3.45 -7.85 -2.04
CA LEU A 221 -2.45 -8.51 -2.86
C LEU A 221 -1.76 -7.51 -3.79
N ASN A 222 -0.44 -7.64 -3.91
CA ASN A 222 0.44 -6.75 -4.67
C ASN A 222 1.19 -7.45 -5.82
N PRO A 223 0.47 -8.11 -6.77
CA PRO A 223 1.10 -8.61 -7.98
C PRO A 223 1.60 -7.47 -8.86
N VAL A 224 2.42 -7.80 -9.87
CA VAL A 224 2.78 -6.84 -10.92
C VAL A 224 1.52 -6.36 -11.64
N MET A 225 1.32 -5.05 -11.73
CA MET A 225 0.18 -4.43 -12.42
C MET A 225 0.70 -3.45 -13.47
N LEU A 226 0.23 -3.56 -14.71
CA LEU A 226 0.66 -2.72 -15.83
C LEU A 226 -0.44 -1.76 -16.30
N ASP A 227 -1.58 -2.28 -16.75
CA ASP A 227 -2.66 -1.46 -17.27
C ASP A 227 -3.70 -1.00 -16.21
N GLY A 228 -3.96 -1.84 -15.21
CA GLY A 228 -4.93 -1.57 -14.15
C GLY A 228 -6.39 -1.82 -14.55
N THR A 229 -6.67 -2.31 -15.76
CA THR A 229 -8.03 -2.46 -16.31
C THR A 229 -8.45 -3.92 -16.52
N GLY A 230 -7.59 -4.87 -16.14
CA GLY A 230 -7.85 -6.31 -16.29
C GLY A 230 -7.53 -6.89 -17.68
N MET A 231 -7.05 -6.08 -18.62
CA MET A 231 -6.83 -6.52 -20.01
C MET A 231 -5.51 -7.29 -20.19
N CYS A 232 -4.40 -6.82 -19.60
CA CYS A 232 -3.07 -7.41 -19.84
C CYS A 232 -2.83 -8.73 -19.09
N GLY A 233 -3.62 -9.05 -18.05
CA GLY A 233 -3.47 -10.27 -17.25
C GLY A 233 -2.21 -10.32 -16.37
N GLY A 234 -1.42 -9.26 -16.29
CA GLY A 234 -0.20 -9.18 -15.47
C GLY A 234 -0.48 -9.39 -13.98
N CYS A 235 -1.58 -8.82 -13.49
CA CYS A 235 -2.00 -8.85 -12.09
C CYS A 235 -2.77 -10.13 -11.68
N ARG A 236 -2.69 -11.21 -12.48
CA ARG A 236 -3.41 -12.46 -12.19
C ARG A 236 -2.90 -13.12 -10.91
N VAL A 237 -3.83 -13.41 -10.01
CA VAL A 237 -3.66 -14.15 -8.76
C VAL A 237 -4.58 -15.36 -8.76
N GLU A 238 -4.37 -16.32 -7.86
CA GLU A 238 -5.27 -17.45 -7.67
C GLU A 238 -5.93 -17.36 -6.29
N VAL A 239 -7.26 -17.36 -6.29
CA VAL A 239 -8.08 -17.29 -5.07
C VAL A 239 -9.19 -18.35 -5.17
N GLY A 240 -9.24 -19.26 -4.20
CA GLY A 240 -10.20 -20.38 -4.20
C GLY A 240 -10.05 -21.30 -5.42
N GLY A 241 -8.81 -21.53 -5.90
CA GLY A 241 -8.50 -22.34 -7.06
C GLY A 241 -8.91 -21.71 -8.40
N LYS A 242 -9.30 -20.43 -8.41
CA LYS A 242 -9.70 -19.71 -9.62
C LYS A 242 -8.78 -18.53 -9.90
N PRO A 243 -8.45 -18.24 -11.18
CA PRO A 243 -7.72 -17.04 -11.53
C PRO A 243 -8.59 -15.80 -11.30
N ARG A 244 -7.98 -14.75 -10.70
CA ARG A 244 -8.57 -13.43 -10.46
C ARG A 244 -7.62 -12.35 -10.96
N PHE A 245 -8.16 -11.20 -11.31
CA PHE A 245 -7.37 -10.04 -11.71
C PHE A 245 -7.37 -9.00 -10.59
N ALA A 246 -6.25 -8.89 -9.86
CA ALA A 246 -6.16 -8.05 -8.67
C ALA A 246 -6.44 -6.57 -8.95
N CYS A 247 -6.18 -6.08 -10.15
CA CYS A 247 -6.41 -4.69 -10.51
C CYS A 247 -7.89 -4.32 -10.74
N VAL A 248 -8.80 -5.30 -10.88
CA VAL A 248 -10.25 -5.05 -11.09
C VAL A 248 -11.11 -5.75 -10.05
N GLU A 249 -10.78 -6.99 -9.66
CA GLU A 249 -11.56 -7.78 -8.69
C GLU A 249 -11.06 -7.62 -7.25
N GLY A 250 -9.84 -7.07 -7.08
CA GLY A 250 -9.16 -6.79 -5.82
C GLY A 250 -8.81 -5.30 -5.68
N PRO A 251 -7.72 -4.97 -4.99
CA PRO A 251 -6.64 -5.85 -4.54
C PRO A 251 -6.93 -6.69 -3.29
N MET A 252 -8.04 -6.42 -2.57
CA MET A 252 -8.39 -7.11 -1.34
C MET A 252 -9.09 -8.44 -1.63
N PHE A 253 -8.52 -9.54 -1.13
CA PHE A 253 -9.08 -10.89 -1.30
C PHE A 253 -9.08 -11.66 0.02
N ASP A 254 -9.90 -12.72 0.07
CA ASP A 254 -9.85 -13.70 1.17
C ASP A 254 -8.46 -14.34 1.23
N ALA A 255 -7.75 -14.08 2.31
CA ALA A 255 -6.40 -14.56 2.51
C ALA A 255 -6.34 -16.08 2.74
N HIS A 256 -7.41 -16.68 3.27
CA HIS A 256 -7.49 -18.12 3.48
C HIS A 256 -7.68 -18.90 2.17
N LEU A 257 -8.18 -18.26 1.13
CA LEU A 257 -8.38 -18.84 -0.19
C LEU A 257 -7.27 -18.48 -1.19
N THR A 258 -6.35 -17.56 -0.82
CA THR A 258 -5.30 -17.05 -1.69
C THR A 258 -4.12 -18.03 -1.80
N ASN A 259 -3.67 -18.30 -3.03
CA ASN A 259 -2.45 -19.05 -3.29
C ASN A 259 -1.22 -18.14 -3.24
N PHE A 260 -0.72 -17.90 -2.02
CA PHE A 260 0.45 -17.05 -1.79
C PHE A 260 1.74 -17.61 -2.41
N ASP A 261 1.89 -18.92 -2.51
CA ASP A 261 3.10 -19.54 -3.09
C ASP A 261 3.19 -19.28 -4.59
N LEU A 262 2.06 -19.34 -5.30
CA LEU A 262 2.00 -18.97 -6.70
C LEU A 262 2.28 -17.47 -6.88
N LEU A 263 1.73 -16.62 -6.01
CA LEU A 263 1.96 -15.17 -6.04
C LEU A 263 3.45 -14.84 -5.82
N LEU A 264 4.11 -15.47 -4.84
CA LEU A 264 5.55 -15.33 -4.59
C LEU A 264 6.39 -15.72 -5.82
N LYS A 265 6.07 -16.84 -6.46
CA LYS A 265 6.76 -17.29 -7.69
C LYS A 265 6.62 -16.29 -8.82
N ARG A 266 5.41 -15.73 -9.02
CA ARG A 266 5.14 -14.78 -10.11
C ARG A 266 5.87 -13.44 -9.89
N THR A 267 5.86 -12.91 -8.67
CA THR A 267 6.57 -11.65 -8.34
C THR A 267 8.08 -11.80 -8.35
N ALA A 268 8.60 -13.00 -8.10
CA ALA A 268 10.03 -13.26 -8.19
C ALA A 268 10.60 -13.27 -9.61
N ALA A 269 9.76 -13.45 -10.64
CA ALA A 269 10.18 -13.64 -12.03
C ALA A 269 10.96 -12.44 -12.62
N TYR A 270 10.79 -11.23 -12.08
CA TYR A 270 11.41 -10.01 -12.60
C TYR A 270 12.52 -9.44 -11.70
N ARG A 271 12.84 -10.07 -10.58
CA ARG A 271 13.79 -9.53 -9.58
C ARG A 271 15.17 -9.19 -10.14
N GLU A 272 15.69 -10.04 -11.01
CA GLU A 272 17.00 -9.83 -11.65
C GLU A 272 16.98 -8.60 -12.56
N ASN A 273 15.95 -8.49 -13.40
CA ASN A 273 15.75 -7.35 -14.29
C ASN A 273 15.56 -6.04 -13.52
N GLU A 274 14.80 -6.08 -12.41
CA GLU A 274 14.58 -4.93 -11.53
C GLU A 274 15.89 -4.46 -10.87
N LYS A 275 16.70 -5.40 -10.39
CA LYS A 275 18.02 -5.11 -9.82
C LYS A 275 18.96 -4.49 -10.86
N GLU A 276 19.07 -5.08 -12.01
CA GLU A 276 19.91 -4.58 -13.12
C GLU A 276 19.46 -3.18 -13.55
N SER A 277 18.15 -2.94 -13.66
CA SER A 277 17.58 -1.64 -13.99
C SER A 277 17.93 -0.56 -12.97
N LEU A 278 17.86 -0.90 -11.65
CA LEU A 278 18.24 0.01 -10.58
C LEU A 278 19.74 0.32 -10.59
N GLU A 279 20.58 -0.67 -10.77
CA GLU A 279 22.05 -0.48 -10.85
C GLU A 279 22.44 0.40 -12.05
N ARG A 280 21.79 0.25 -13.20
CA ARG A 280 21.99 1.10 -14.37
C ARG A 280 21.59 2.54 -14.06
N TYR A 281 20.42 2.74 -13.47
CA TYR A 281 19.93 4.05 -13.06
C TYR A 281 20.89 4.76 -12.09
N ALA A 282 21.42 4.05 -11.10
CA ALA A 282 22.37 4.59 -10.15
C ALA A 282 23.68 5.04 -10.79
N ARG A 283 24.22 4.26 -11.74
CA ARG A 283 25.42 4.62 -12.51
C ARG A 283 25.21 5.88 -13.35
N ASP A 284 24.09 5.96 -14.07
CA ASP A 284 23.78 7.11 -14.94
C ASP A 284 23.60 8.41 -14.15
N HIS A 285 23.08 8.32 -12.91
CA HIS A 285 22.94 9.47 -12.00
C HIS A 285 24.28 9.91 -11.39
N GLN A 286 25.15 8.99 -11.02
CA GLN A 286 26.49 9.33 -10.53
C GLN A 286 27.35 10.01 -11.59
N CYS A 287 27.26 9.60 -12.87
CA CYS A 287 27.92 10.27 -13.98
C CYS A 287 27.43 11.71 -14.19
N ARG A 288 26.16 12.01 -13.96
CA ARG A 288 25.61 13.37 -14.13
C ARG A 288 25.99 14.33 -13.00
N ILE A 289 26.21 13.82 -11.78
CA ILE A 289 26.63 14.62 -10.62
C ILE A 289 28.15 14.93 -10.67
N GLY A 290 28.94 14.11 -11.34
CA GLY A 290 30.40 14.31 -11.49
C GLY A 290 30.83 15.27 -12.61
N LEU A 291 29.91 15.92 -13.29
CA LEU A 291 30.15 16.85 -14.43
C LEU A 291 29.90 18.33 -14.07
N HIS A 292 29.99 18.69 -12.78
CA HIS A 292 29.95 20.10 -12.33
C HIS A 292 31.20 20.48 -11.59
#